data_8df893f20d30bc2beaffb4fdd9d88dc0
#
_entry.id   8df893f20d30bc2beaffb4fdd9d88dc0
#
_cell.length_a   1.000
_cell.length_b   1.000
_cell.length_c   1.000
_cell.angle_alpha   90.00
_cell.angle_beta   90.00
_cell.angle_gamma   90.00
#
_symmetry.space_group_name_H-M   'P 1'
#
loop_
_entity.id
_entity.type
_entity.pdbx_description
1 polymer ?
#
loop_
_entity_poly.entity_id
_entity_poly.type
_entity_poly.pdbx_seq_one_letter_code
_entity_poly.pdbx_strand_id
1 'polypeptide(L)'
;MDPQGREVQSAPMVLVRPGLGRYEGWLTPTEPGDWAFFVRSWSDPLATWRHTAEAKLPVGQDIDLVFLEAEQLLKRVAKLLPRGSQDRPAINDAIDVVRKKSIPASVRFAAVTSSVVEDIIQRYPVRDFVSESARFPLAVDRELALHGAWYEMFPRSVGAWRDDEGTWHSGTLRTAAEDLPRIASMGFDVVYLTPISPIGLTDRKGKNNSLIAQPGEPGSPYAIGSEAGGHDAIHPDLGTFEDFDAFVATARDLGMEVALDIALQCSPDHPWLREHPEWFLHRPDGTIAFAENPPKKYQDIYPLNFDDDPEGIYQAVKGVLETWVSHGVTLFRVDNPHTKPVSFWQRLLAEFRQTHPEVVFLAEAFTAPPMMRGLGAVGFHQSYCYFAWRNEKKEIEDYLWEVGRESDAMLRPTFWPTTHDILTPYLQHSGPNGWKIRAILAAMGSPSYGIYSGYEFVESEPRGSFEEMNNNEKYEYRPRDYSRDPYGIQGLLTRLNEIRKEHVALQRLRGITINPTSNPNIVCFTKVARPEETPSGTADRVIVVINLDPHTTQEAEISLDMSAFGAFDASGLPLGGAPEQIEVVDELGGGHFQWNNRPFVRLNPFTSPAHILSVKA
;
A
#
# COMPACT_ATOMS: atom_id res chain seq x y z
N MET A 1 11.89 -7.74 -18.45
CA MET A 1 11.38 -7.23 -19.74
C MET A 1 10.44 -6.09 -19.43
N ASP A 2 10.61 -4.98 -20.11
CA ASP A 2 9.74 -3.82 -19.99
C ASP A 2 8.36 -4.05 -20.65
N PRO A 3 7.40 -3.12 -20.53
CA PRO A 3 6.09 -3.22 -21.17
C PRO A 3 6.12 -3.36 -22.70
N GLN A 4 7.24 -2.99 -23.34
CA GLN A 4 7.46 -3.15 -24.77
C GLN A 4 8.10 -4.51 -25.12
N GLY A 5 8.31 -5.38 -24.15
CA GLY A 5 8.88 -6.72 -24.34
C GLY A 5 10.40 -6.75 -24.54
N ARG A 6 11.13 -5.68 -24.19
CA ARG A 6 12.59 -5.60 -24.30
C ARG A 6 13.26 -6.06 -23.01
N GLU A 7 14.35 -6.82 -23.08
CA GLU A 7 15.19 -7.13 -21.93
C GLU A 7 16.01 -5.89 -21.55
N VAL A 8 15.64 -5.23 -20.46
CA VAL A 8 16.23 -3.95 -20.04
C VAL A 8 17.09 -4.07 -18.78
N GLN A 9 16.91 -5.13 -18.01
CA GLN A 9 17.64 -5.37 -16.77
C GLN A 9 17.93 -6.86 -16.61
N SER A 10 19.11 -7.20 -16.09
CA SER A 10 19.42 -8.54 -15.61
C SER A 10 20.30 -8.44 -14.35
N ALA A 11 20.04 -9.32 -13.39
CA ALA A 11 20.79 -9.40 -12.14
C ALA A 11 21.24 -10.86 -11.89
N PRO A 12 22.45 -11.10 -11.38
CA PRO A 12 22.87 -12.41 -10.94
C PRO A 12 22.04 -12.81 -9.71
N MET A 13 21.68 -14.09 -9.64
CA MET A 13 21.04 -14.65 -8.45
C MET A 13 22.11 -15.19 -7.50
N VAL A 14 21.95 -14.92 -6.21
CA VAL A 14 22.86 -15.35 -5.14
C VAL A 14 22.26 -16.54 -4.40
N LEU A 15 23.08 -17.54 -4.08
CA LEU A 15 22.67 -18.72 -3.31
C LEU A 15 22.54 -18.35 -1.84
N VAL A 16 21.32 -18.14 -1.35
CA VAL A 16 21.05 -17.72 0.03
C VAL A 16 20.84 -18.88 1.00
N ARG A 17 20.46 -20.06 0.50
CA ARG A 17 20.31 -21.28 1.30
C ARG A 17 20.90 -22.49 0.56
N PRO A 18 22.20 -22.77 0.73
CA PRO A 18 22.89 -23.84 0.01
C PRO A 18 22.23 -25.22 0.15
N GLY A 19 21.80 -25.58 1.37
CA GLY A 19 21.15 -26.87 1.63
C GLY A 19 19.79 -27.07 0.95
N LEU A 20 19.15 -25.99 0.52
CA LEU A 20 17.87 -26.01 -0.20
C LEU A 20 18.00 -25.60 -1.66
N GLY A 21 19.21 -25.24 -2.12
CA GLY A 21 19.42 -24.71 -3.48
C GLY A 21 18.62 -23.44 -3.77
N ARG A 22 18.33 -22.61 -2.75
CA ARG A 22 17.55 -21.39 -2.91
C ARG A 22 18.43 -20.24 -3.34
N TYR A 23 18.10 -19.64 -4.49
CA TYR A 23 18.75 -18.45 -5.04
C TYR A 23 17.80 -17.27 -4.99
N GLU A 24 18.35 -16.08 -4.78
CA GLU A 24 17.61 -14.81 -4.81
C GLU A 24 18.32 -13.81 -5.72
N GLY A 25 17.53 -12.99 -6.41
CA GLY A 25 18.00 -11.87 -7.24
C GLY A 25 16.95 -10.78 -7.25
N TRP A 26 17.38 -9.54 -7.48
CA TRP A 26 16.53 -8.36 -7.42
C TRP A 26 16.47 -7.70 -8.79
N LEU A 27 15.26 -7.35 -9.19
CA LEU A 27 14.98 -6.54 -10.38
C LEU A 27 14.04 -5.42 -9.96
N THR A 28 14.30 -4.19 -10.43
CA THR A 28 13.51 -3.00 -10.09
C THR A 28 12.90 -2.43 -11.37
N PRO A 29 11.59 -2.62 -11.61
CA PRO A 29 10.90 -1.93 -12.68
C PRO A 29 11.02 -0.41 -12.51
N THR A 30 11.16 0.31 -13.62
CA THR A 30 11.43 1.76 -13.61
C THR A 30 10.20 2.61 -13.90
N GLU A 31 9.11 2.00 -14.35
CA GLU A 31 7.84 2.68 -14.69
C GLU A 31 6.65 1.75 -14.45
N PRO A 32 5.44 2.26 -14.20
CA PRO A 32 4.23 1.46 -14.18
C PRO A 32 3.96 0.78 -15.53
N GLY A 33 3.29 -0.37 -15.49
CA GLY A 33 2.89 -1.11 -16.68
C GLY A 33 3.06 -2.62 -16.56
N ASP A 34 2.82 -3.34 -17.66
CA ASP A 34 2.89 -4.78 -17.72
C ASP A 34 4.31 -5.24 -18.06
N TRP A 35 5.03 -5.62 -17.02
CA TRP A 35 6.38 -6.18 -17.09
C TRP A 35 6.34 -7.71 -17.12
N ALA A 36 7.47 -8.29 -17.46
CA ALA A 36 7.68 -9.73 -17.29
C ALA A 36 9.13 -10.02 -16.85
N PHE A 37 9.31 -11.06 -16.06
CA PHE A 37 10.64 -11.57 -15.74
C PHE A 37 10.77 -13.05 -16.12
N PHE A 38 11.99 -13.52 -16.23
CA PHE A 38 12.33 -14.92 -16.43
C PHE A 38 13.69 -15.22 -15.80
N VAL A 39 13.91 -16.48 -15.50
CA VAL A 39 15.18 -16.96 -14.96
C VAL A 39 15.96 -17.63 -16.08
N ARG A 40 17.24 -17.27 -16.20
CA ARG A 40 18.18 -17.89 -17.14
C ARG A 40 19.23 -18.67 -16.35
N SER A 41 19.43 -19.94 -16.67
CA SER A 41 20.44 -20.78 -16.07
C SER A 41 21.38 -21.37 -17.15
N TRP A 42 22.59 -21.72 -16.76
CA TRP A 42 23.56 -22.31 -17.66
C TRP A 42 24.57 -23.16 -16.89
N SER A 43 25.24 -24.06 -17.58
CA SER A 43 26.46 -24.69 -17.06
C SER A 43 27.63 -23.73 -17.17
N ASP A 44 28.34 -23.56 -16.05
CA ASP A 44 29.56 -22.75 -15.98
C ASP A 44 30.78 -23.65 -16.14
N PRO A 45 31.41 -23.67 -17.34
CA PRO A 45 32.57 -24.53 -17.58
C PRO A 45 33.81 -24.06 -16.84
N LEU A 46 33.92 -22.78 -16.48
CA LEU A 46 35.05 -22.27 -15.69
C LEU A 46 34.95 -22.66 -14.23
N ALA A 47 33.75 -22.64 -13.65
CA ALA A 47 33.51 -23.13 -12.30
C ALA A 47 33.76 -24.67 -12.23
N THR A 48 33.29 -25.41 -13.24
CA THR A 48 33.56 -26.83 -13.36
C THR A 48 35.06 -27.15 -13.49
N TRP A 49 35.78 -26.39 -14.32
CA TRP A 49 37.22 -26.48 -14.44
C TRP A 49 37.94 -26.18 -13.11
N ARG A 50 37.55 -25.13 -12.42
CA ARG A 50 38.13 -24.76 -11.11
C ARG A 50 38.00 -25.91 -10.12
N HIS A 51 36.81 -26.46 -9.96
CA HIS A 51 36.55 -27.60 -9.06
C HIS A 51 37.43 -28.80 -9.41
N THR A 52 37.57 -29.10 -10.70
CA THR A 52 38.44 -30.19 -11.21
C THR A 52 39.91 -29.90 -10.94
N ALA A 53 40.36 -28.64 -11.17
CA ALA A 53 41.74 -28.22 -10.95
C ALA A 53 42.12 -28.28 -9.45
N GLU A 54 41.27 -27.83 -8.57
CA GLU A 54 41.45 -27.89 -7.12
C GLU A 54 41.62 -29.35 -6.60
N ALA A 55 40.93 -30.28 -7.21
CA ALA A 55 41.06 -31.69 -6.85
C ALA A 55 42.32 -32.36 -7.44
N LYS A 56 42.69 -32.06 -8.71
CA LYS A 56 43.74 -32.75 -9.44
C LYS A 56 45.15 -32.18 -9.23
N LEU A 57 45.28 -30.86 -9.16
CA LEU A 57 46.59 -30.20 -9.09
C LEU A 57 47.40 -30.57 -7.84
N PRO A 58 46.80 -30.67 -6.62
CA PRO A 58 47.55 -31.00 -5.40
C PRO A 58 48.15 -32.43 -5.45
N VAL A 59 47.50 -33.36 -6.18
CA VAL A 59 47.96 -34.74 -6.29
C VAL A 59 48.78 -34.99 -7.58
N GLY A 60 49.05 -33.93 -8.37
CA GLY A 60 49.87 -34.04 -9.57
C GLY A 60 49.20 -34.73 -10.74
N GLN A 61 47.87 -34.84 -10.77
CA GLN A 61 47.11 -35.57 -11.79
C GLN A 61 46.80 -34.64 -12.98
N ASP A 62 47.03 -35.12 -14.22
CA ASP A 62 46.59 -34.50 -15.49
C ASP A 62 46.99 -33.01 -15.64
N ILE A 63 48.06 -32.56 -15.02
CA ILE A 63 48.47 -31.15 -14.94
C ILE A 63 48.42 -30.42 -16.30
N ASP A 64 49.00 -31.05 -17.32
CA ASP A 64 49.06 -30.43 -18.66
C ASP A 64 47.68 -30.30 -19.28
N LEU A 65 46.80 -31.29 -19.07
CA LEU A 65 45.43 -31.24 -19.59
C LEU A 65 44.59 -30.19 -18.88
N VAL A 66 44.67 -30.11 -17.54
CA VAL A 66 43.96 -29.10 -16.74
C VAL A 66 44.27 -27.68 -17.25
N PHE A 67 45.53 -27.42 -17.55
CA PHE A 67 45.90 -26.09 -18.05
C PHE A 67 45.61 -25.87 -19.53
N LEU A 68 45.57 -26.92 -20.35
CA LEU A 68 45.10 -26.79 -21.72
C LEU A 68 43.60 -26.45 -21.76
N GLU A 69 42.79 -27.04 -20.89
CA GLU A 69 41.37 -26.72 -20.72
C GLU A 69 41.20 -25.25 -20.27
N ALA A 70 41.98 -24.77 -19.27
CA ALA A 70 41.96 -23.38 -18.83
C ALA A 70 42.26 -22.42 -19.98
N GLU A 71 43.31 -22.72 -20.78
CA GLU A 71 43.65 -21.92 -21.95
C GLU A 71 42.45 -21.79 -22.92
N GLN A 72 41.82 -22.94 -23.24
CA GLN A 72 40.65 -22.94 -24.14
C GLN A 72 39.48 -22.13 -23.59
N LEU A 73 39.21 -22.24 -22.30
CA LEU A 73 38.13 -21.49 -21.63
C LEU A 73 38.43 -20.01 -21.58
N LEU A 74 39.66 -19.58 -21.21
CA LEU A 74 40.05 -18.17 -21.25
C LEU A 74 40.00 -17.57 -22.66
N LYS A 75 40.32 -18.34 -23.69
CA LYS A 75 40.10 -17.92 -25.09
C LYS A 75 38.64 -17.69 -25.44
N ARG A 76 37.75 -18.51 -24.87
CA ARG A 76 36.29 -18.26 -25.00
C ARG A 76 35.89 -16.96 -24.33
N VAL A 77 36.38 -16.69 -23.11
CA VAL A 77 36.18 -15.38 -22.43
C VAL A 77 36.69 -14.24 -23.29
N ALA A 78 37.92 -14.33 -23.82
CA ALA A 78 38.51 -13.31 -24.69
C ALA A 78 37.68 -13.00 -25.95
N LYS A 79 36.93 -13.98 -26.49
CA LYS A 79 36.00 -13.79 -27.62
C LYS A 79 34.72 -13.04 -27.23
N LEU A 80 34.30 -13.12 -25.97
CA LEU A 80 33.10 -12.43 -25.45
C LEU A 80 33.40 -10.96 -25.17
N LEU A 81 34.67 -10.58 -24.97
CA LEU A 81 35.04 -9.20 -24.67
C LEU A 81 34.76 -8.27 -25.85
N PRO A 82 34.18 -7.07 -25.62
CA PRO A 82 34.00 -6.05 -26.66
C PRO A 82 35.32 -5.70 -27.37
N ARG A 83 35.25 -5.23 -28.62
CA ARG A 83 36.40 -4.73 -29.33
C ARG A 83 36.97 -3.51 -28.59
N GLY A 84 38.31 -3.54 -28.29
CA GLY A 84 38.97 -2.46 -27.56
C GLY A 84 38.77 -2.50 -26.04
N SER A 85 38.18 -3.58 -25.47
CA SER A 85 38.03 -3.73 -24.02
C SER A 85 39.36 -3.63 -23.27
N GLN A 86 39.38 -2.84 -22.21
CA GLN A 86 40.54 -2.70 -21.29
C GLN A 86 40.80 -4.00 -20.48
N ASP A 87 39.87 -4.92 -20.44
CA ASP A 87 39.97 -6.21 -19.77
C ASP A 87 40.78 -7.25 -20.57
N ARG A 88 40.94 -7.03 -21.88
CA ARG A 88 41.59 -7.98 -22.78
C ARG A 88 43.06 -8.29 -22.42
N PRO A 89 43.91 -7.31 -22.01
CA PRO A 89 45.26 -7.61 -21.56
C PRO A 89 45.29 -8.61 -20.41
N ALA A 90 44.48 -8.42 -19.37
CA ALA A 90 44.47 -9.32 -18.20
C ALA A 90 44.11 -10.77 -18.56
N ILE A 91 43.16 -10.98 -19.46
CA ILE A 91 42.83 -12.32 -19.96
C ILE A 91 43.97 -12.89 -20.82
N ASN A 92 44.60 -12.11 -21.68
CA ASN A 92 45.74 -12.55 -22.49
C ASN A 92 46.94 -12.92 -21.61
N ASP A 93 47.26 -12.11 -20.60
CA ASP A 93 48.34 -12.40 -19.64
C ASP A 93 48.08 -13.71 -18.89
N ALA A 94 46.84 -13.93 -18.44
CA ALA A 94 46.47 -15.20 -17.83
C ALA A 94 46.65 -16.37 -18.80
N ILE A 95 46.24 -16.26 -20.08
CA ILE A 95 46.47 -17.26 -21.12
C ILE A 95 47.96 -17.52 -21.29
N ASP A 96 48.83 -16.50 -21.35
CA ASP A 96 50.24 -16.64 -21.53
C ASP A 96 50.94 -17.29 -20.34
N VAL A 97 50.48 -17.04 -19.11
CA VAL A 97 50.96 -17.74 -17.90
C VAL A 97 50.56 -19.20 -17.90
N VAL A 98 49.29 -19.51 -18.25
CA VAL A 98 48.78 -20.89 -18.25
C VAL A 98 49.54 -21.79 -19.26
N ARG A 99 49.99 -21.25 -20.38
CA ARG A 99 50.73 -21.95 -21.42
C ARG A 99 52.15 -22.38 -21.04
N LYS A 100 52.78 -21.59 -20.15
CA LYS A 100 54.19 -21.79 -19.81
C LYS A 100 54.40 -22.92 -18.83
N LYS A 101 54.77 -24.09 -19.32
CA LYS A 101 55.00 -25.29 -18.49
C LYS A 101 56.14 -25.12 -17.47
N SER A 102 57.06 -24.16 -17.69
CA SER A 102 58.14 -23.81 -16.76
C SER A 102 57.64 -23.08 -15.50
N ILE A 103 56.42 -22.56 -15.52
CA ILE A 103 55.78 -21.89 -14.37
C ILE A 103 55.16 -22.92 -13.46
N PRO A 104 55.35 -22.88 -12.13
CA PRO A 104 54.72 -23.79 -11.18
C PRO A 104 53.19 -23.83 -11.33
N ALA A 105 52.60 -25.04 -11.15
CA ALA A 105 51.18 -25.25 -11.30
C ALA A 105 50.32 -24.32 -10.40
N SER A 106 50.78 -24.05 -9.17
CA SER A 106 50.10 -23.13 -8.25
C SER A 106 50.05 -21.68 -8.78
N VAL A 107 51.12 -21.22 -9.46
CA VAL A 107 51.15 -19.86 -10.04
C VAL A 107 50.25 -19.80 -11.28
N ARG A 108 50.27 -20.84 -12.12
CA ARG A 108 49.36 -20.94 -13.28
C ARG A 108 47.90 -20.97 -12.85
N PHE A 109 47.57 -21.70 -11.79
CA PHE A 109 46.22 -21.74 -11.23
C PHE A 109 45.80 -20.38 -10.68
N ALA A 110 46.69 -19.73 -9.89
CA ALA A 110 46.41 -18.38 -9.34
C ALA A 110 46.21 -17.32 -10.42
N ALA A 111 46.84 -17.46 -11.60
CA ALA A 111 46.61 -16.53 -12.72
C ALA A 111 45.17 -16.59 -13.25
N VAL A 112 44.55 -17.78 -13.28
CA VAL A 112 43.15 -17.97 -13.72
C VAL A 112 42.16 -17.57 -12.64
N THR A 113 42.50 -17.76 -11.37
CA THR A 113 41.64 -17.51 -10.22
C THR A 113 41.96 -16.18 -9.50
N SER A 114 42.73 -15.29 -10.17
CA SER A 114 42.96 -13.94 -9.65
C SER A 114 41.67 -13.12 -9.63
N SER A 115 41.50 -12.25 -8.64
CA SER A 115 40.29 -11.40 -8.52
C SER A 115 40.00 -10.62 -9.80
N VAL A 116 41.05 -10.10 -10.47
CA VAL A 116 40.89 -9.37 -11.75
C VAL A 116 40.28 -10.27 -12.85
N VAL A 117 40.75 -11.51 -12.98
CA VAL A 117 40.22 -12.45 -13.99
C VAL A 117 38.82 -12.92 -13.58
N GLU A 118 38.58 -13.17 -12.32
CA GLU A 118 37.27 -13.51 -11.79
C GLU A 118 36.22 -12.44 -12.07
N ASP A 119 36.52 -11.18 -11.79
CA ASP A 119 35.63 -10.04 -12.07
C ASP A 119 35.30 -9.93 -13.57
N ILE A 120 36.29 -10.22 -14.45
CA ILE A 120 36.06 -10.23 -15.89
C ILE A 120 35.15 -11.41 -16.28
N ILE A 121 35.37 -12.59 -15.73
CA ILE A 121 34.54 -13.78 -15.99
C ILE A 121 33.10 -13.56 -15.51
N GLN A 122 32.90 -12.93 -14.36
CA GLN A 122 31.57 -12.58 -13.87
C GLN A 122 30.82 -11.63 -14.80
N ARG A 123 31.52 -10.63 -15.36
CA ARG A 123 30.94 -9.70 -16.34
C ARG A 123 30.70 -10.33 -17.71
N TYR A 124 31.54 -11.27 -18.11
CA TYR A 124 31.49 -11.96 -19.42
C TYR A 124 31.53 -13.48 -19.25
N PRO A 125 30.51 -14.09 -18.63
CA PRO A 125 30.50 -15.51 -18.33
C PRO A 125 30.41 -16.35 -19.60
N VAL A 126 31.21 -17.41 -19.65
CA VAL A 126 31.05 -18.47 -20.65
C VAL A 126 29.85 -19.33 -20.25
N ARG A 127 28.85 -19.38 -21.12
CA ARG A 127 27.57 -20.04 -20.83
C ARG A 127 27.39 -21.24 -21.75
N ASP A 128 27.31 -22.44 -21.17
CA ASP A 128 26.99 -23.65 -21.89
C ASP A 128 25.60 -24.17 -21.47
N PHE A 129 24.88 -24.77 -22.40
CA PHE A 129 23.53 -25.32 -22.15
C PHE A 129 22.57 -24.32 -21.50
N VAL A 130 22.52 -23.09 -22.07
CA VAL A 130 21.62 -22.04 -21.58
C VAL A 130 20.18 -22.51 -21.65
N SER A 131 19.45 -22.39 -20.56
CA SER A 131 18.02 -22.62 -20.50
C SER A 131 17.32 -21.42 -19.88
N GLU A 132 16.08 -21.19 -20.30
CA GLU A 132 15.23 -20.10 -19.80
C GLU A 132 13.92 -20.67 -19.26
N SER A 133 13.45 -20.12 -18.15
CA SER A 133 12.11 -20.40 -17.66
C SER A 133 11.02 -19.82 -18.58
N ALA A 134 9.76 -20.11 -18.30
CA ALA A 134 8.65 -19.34 -18.84
C ALA A 134 8.78 -17.85 -18.46
N ARG A 135 8.08 -16.99 -19.20
CA ARG A 135 7.93 -15.58 -18.84
C ARG A 135 6.87 -15.48 -17.74
N PHE A 136 7.21 -14.84 -16.64
CA PHE A 136 6.30 -14.58 -15.54
C PHE A 136 5.81 -13.13 -15.64
N PRO A 137 4.49 -12.90 -15.77
CA PRO A 137 3.97 -11.54 -15.82
C PRO A 137 4.16 -10.83 -14.48
N LEU A 138 4.44 -9.54 -14.53
CA LEU A 138 4.57 -8.67 -13.37
C LEU A 138 3.88 -7.35 -13.69
N ALA A 139 2.69 -7.14 -13.13
CA ALA A 139 2.02 -5.87 -13.22
C ALA A 139 2.64 -4.90 -12.20
N VAL A 140 3.04 -3.73 -12.67
CA VAL A 140 3.62 -2.67 -11.86
C VAL A 140 2.62 -1.53 -11.81
N ASP A 141 2.02 -1.34 -10.65
CA ASP A 141 1.04 -0.28 -10.43
C ASP A 141 1.76 1.05 -10.15
N ARG A 142 1.03 2.16 -10.29
CA ARG A 142 1.52 3.48 -9.89
C ARG A 142 1.68 3.59 -8.36
N GLU A 143 2.45 4.56 -7.90
CA GLU A 143 2.80 4.70 -6.48
C GLU A 143 1.57 4.79 -5.57
N LEU A 144 0.53 5.51 -5.97
CA LEU A 144 -0.68 5.71 -5.18
C LEU A 144 -1.48 4.41 -4.96
N ALA A 145 -1.22 3.36 -5.73
CA ALA A 145 -1.76 2.02 -5.50
C ALA A 145 -1.15 1.31 -4.26
N LEU A 146 -0.01 1.82 -3.75
CA LEU A 146 0.64 1.30 -2.55
C LEU A 146 0.62 2.30 -1.41
N HIS A 147 0.98 3.55 -1.68
CA HIS A 147 1.24 4.55 -0.66
C HIS A 147 0.42 5.82 -0.93
N GLY A 148 -0.15 6.37 0.13
CA GLY A 148 -0.90 7.63 0.07
C GLY A 148 -1.64 7.91 1.38
N ALA A 149 -1.98 9.17 1.58
CA ALA A 149 -2.79 9.64 2.70
C ALA A 149 -4.16 10.09 2.16
N TRP A 150 -5.22 9.50 2.69
CA TRP A 150 -6.60 9.71 2.25
C TRP A 150 -7.37 10.56 3.25
N TYR A 151 -8.19 11.48 2.76
CA TYR A 151 -9.12 12.27 3.57
C TYR A 151 -10.56 12.04 3.10
N GLU A 152 -11.36 11.36 3.92
CA GLU A 152 -12.76 11.05 3.65
C GLU A 152 -13.65 12.22 4.08
N MET A 153 -14.62 12.60 3.22
CA MET A 153 -15.57 13.65 3.53
C MET A 153 -16.94 13.47 2.88
N PHE A 154 -17.96 14.07 3.49
CA PHE A 154 -19.28 14.24 2.92
C PHE A 154 -19.38 15.64 2.32
N PRO A 155 -19.37 15.82 0.99
CA PRO A 155 -19.40 17.16 0.40
C PRO A 155 -20.63 17.97 0.80
N ARG A 156 -21.75 17.29 1.03
CA ARG A 156 -23.01 17.93 1.47
C ARG A 156 -22.95 18.61 2.85
N SER A 157 -21.99 18.24 3.70
CA SER A 157 -21.81 18.86 5.03
C SER A 157 -20.94 20.11 4.99
N VAL A 158 -20.03 20.19 4.01
CA VAL A 158 -19.12 21.33 3.89
C VAL A 158 -19.88 22.56 3.35
N GLY A 159 -20.00 23.57 4.19
CA GLY A 159 -20.81 24.76 3.87
C GLY A 159 -22.33 24.56 4.05
N ALA A 160 -22.77 23.44 4.62
CA ALA A 160 -24.17 23.29 5.02
C ALA A 160 -24.54 24.30 6.11
N TRP A 161 -25.75 24.81 6.04
CA TRP A 161 -26.22 25.84 6.97
C TRP A 161 -27.72 25.71 7.28
N ARG A 162 -28.16 26.36 8.34
CA ARG A 162 -29.59 26.47 8.69
C ARG A 162 -30.11 27.89 8.48
N ASP A 163 -31.30 27.99 7.92
CA ASP A 163 -32.02 29.25 7.86
C ASP A 163 -32.67 29.64 9.19
N ASP A 164 -33.27 30.80 9.22
CA ASP A 164 -33.94 31.34 10.42
C ASP A 164 -35.16 30.49 10.84
N GLU A 165 -35.72 29.68 9.95
CA GLU A 165 -36.84 28.76 10.18
C GLU A 165 -36.34 27.40 10.69
N GLY A 166 -35.03 27.18 10.72
CA GLY A 166 -34.38 25.95 11.20
C GLY A 166 -34.24 24.86 10.14
N THR A 167 -34.55 25.17 8.87
CA THR A 167 -34.41 24.25 7.74
C THR A 167 -32.95 24.14 7.34
N TRP A 168 -32.50 22.89 7.11
CA TRP A 168 -31.16 22.66 6.60
C TRP A 168 -31.05 22.88 5.10
N HIS A 169 -29.97 23.53 4.69
CA HIS A 169 -29.51 23.65 3.32
C HIS A 169 -28.21 22.90 3.14
N SER A 170 -28.13 22.08 2.09
CA SER A 170 -26.96 21.28 1.76
C SER A 170 -25.76 22.16 1.42
N GLY A 171 -24.57 21.72 1.79
CA GLY A 171 -23.36 22.12 1.10
C GLY A 171 -23.35 21.59 -0.34
N THR A 172 -22.47 22.10 -1.16
CA THR A 172 -22.35 21.81 -2.60
C THR A 172 -20.93 21.36 -2.93
N LEU A 173 -20.70 20.86 -4.14
CA LEU A 173 -19.35 20.60 -4.64
C LEU A 173 -18.49 21.88 -4.68
N ARG A 174 -19.10 23.05 -4.90
CA ARG A 174 -18.39 24.34 -4.84
C ARG A 174 -17.94 24.68 -3.43
N THR A 175 -18.82 24.55 -2.45
CA THR A 175 -18.44 24.81 -1.03
C THR A 175 -17.45 23.76 -0.53
N ALA A 176 -17.56 22.52 -0.98
CA ALA A 176 -16.58 21.48 -0.67
C ALA A 176 -15.19 21.78 -1.29
N ALA A 177 -15.15 22.36 -2.50
CA ALA A 177 -13.91 22.79 -3.14
C ALA A 177 -13.17 23.88 -2.36
N GLU A 178 -13.90 24.73 -1.62
CA GLU A 178 -13.30 25.77 -0.76
C GLU A 178 -12.49 25.20 0.42
N ASP A 179 -12.76 23.95 0.84
CA ASP A 179 -12.02 23.26 1.91
C ASP A 179 -10.77 22.49 1.43
N LEU A 180 -10.65 22.25 0.12
CA LEU A 180 -9.53 21.49 -0.45
C LEU A 180 -8.14 22.09 -0.13
N PRO A 181 -7.92 23.42 -0.12
CA PRO A 181 -6.64 23.99 0.28
C PRO A 181 -6.21 23.60 1.70
N ARG A 182 -7.15 23.50 2.65
CA ARG A 182 -6.87 23.05 4.02
C ARG A 182 -6.41 21.59 4.01
N ILE A 183 -7.15 20.71 3.33
CA ILE A 183 -6.84 19.28 3.24
C ILE A 183 -5.47 19.09 2.59
N ALA A 184 -5.18 19.77 1.48
CA ALA A 184 -3.89 19.75 0.82
C ALA A 184 -2.75 20.24 1.73
N SER A 185 -3.00 21.32 2.51
CA SER A 185 -2.00 21.87 3.45
C SER A 185 -1.62 20.89 4.56
N MET A 186 -2.50 19.96 4.91
CA MET A 186 -2.19 18.85 5.82
C MET A 186 -1.39 17.72 5.14
N GLY A 187 -1.12 17.80 3.84
CA GLY A 187 -0.29 16.86 3.09
C GLY A 187 -1.00 15.60 2.63
N PHE A 188 -2.33 15.57 2.61
CA PHE A 188 -3.11 14.46 2.03
C PHE A 188 -2.95 14.39 0.52
N ASP A 189 -2.97 13.17 -0.01
CA ASP A 189 -2.78 12.88 -1.44
C ASP A 189 -4.11 12.62 -2.15
N VAL A 190 -5.13 12.17 -1.41
CA VAL A 190 -6.45 11.79 -1.93
C VAL A 190 -7.55 12.43 -1.10
N VAL A 191 -8.49 13.10 -1.76
CA VAL A 191 -9.79 13.44 -1.18
C VAL A 191 -10.82 12.41 -1.61
N TYR A 192 -11.38 11.68 -0.64
CA TYR A 192 -12.38 10.65 -0.88
C TYR A 192 -13.77 11.17 -0.51
N LEU A 193 -14.66 11.21 -1.51
CA LEU A 193 -16.06 11.58 -1.39
C LEU A 193 -16.92 10.34 -1.17
N THR A 194 -17.73 10.34 -0.10
CA THR A 194 -18.86 9.41 0.02
C THR A 194 -19.79 9.56 -1.18
N PRO A 195 -20.73 8.61 -1.45
CA PRO A 195 -21.53 8.66 -2.66
C PRO A 195 -22.18 10.04 -2.89
N ILE A 196 -22.01 10.58 -4.10
CA ILE A 196 -22.54 11.89 -4.52
C ILE A 196 -23.77 11.77 -5.42
N SER A 197 -24.23 10.55 -5.65
CA SER A 197 -25.38 10.25 -6.50
C SER A 197 -26.70 10.68 -5.85
N PRO A 198 -27.79 10.84 -6.63
CA PRO A 198 -29.13 11.09 -6.11
C PRO A 198 -29.56 10.05 -5.07
N ILE A 199 -30.27 10.49 -4.03
CA ILE A 199 -30.71 9.65 -2.90
C ILE A 199 -32.20 9.36 -3.02
N GLY A 200 -32.61 8.10 -2.81
CA GLY A 200 -34.01 7.69 -2.82
C GLY A 200 -34.87 8.39 -1.77
N LEU A 201 -36.17 8.47 -2.02
CA LEU A 201 -37.17 9.04 -1.13
C LEU A 201 -37.94 7.94 -0.38
N THR A 202 -38.21 6.82 -1.04
CA THR A 202 -38.93 5.68 -0.46
C THR A 202 -38.06 5.01 0.60
N ASP A 203 -38.66 4.74 1.76
CA ASP A 203 -38.00 4.14 2.93
C ASP A 203 -36.72 4.90 3.40
N ARG A 204 -36.62 6.20 3.05
CA ARG A 204 -35.48 7.07 3.39
C ARG A 204 -35.20 7.04 4.88
N LYS A 205 -33.96 6.77 5.24
CA LYS A 205 -33.48 6.77 6.61
C LYS A 205 -33.31 8.21 7.12
N GLY A 206 -33.70 8.43 8.35
CA GLY A 206 -33.50 9.71 9.04
C GLY A 206 -32.38 9.65 10.06
N LYS A 207 -32.32 10.72 10.86
CA LYS A 207 -31.33 10.93 11.92
C LYS A 207 -31.06 9.66 12.74
N ASN A 208 -29.77 9.37 12.97
CA ASN A 208 -29.32 8.20 13.73
C ASN A 208 -29.90 6.87 13.20
N ASN A 209 -30.05 6.75 11.87
CA ASN A 209 -30.59 5.56 11.22
C ASN A 209 -32.07 5.26 11.60
N SER A 210 -32.87 6.30 11.89
CA SER A 210 -34.30 6.10 12.09
C SER A 210 -34.96 5.58 10.81
N LEU A 211 -36.05 4.81 10.96
CA LEU A 211 -36.73 4.18 9.82
C LEU A 211 -37.45 5.17 8.90
N ILE A 212 -37.69 6.37 9.38
CA ILE A 212 -38.43 7.41 8.64
C ILE A 212 -37.64 8.71 8.78
N ALA A 213 -37.27 9.28 7.65
CA ALA A 213 -36.69 10.61 7.59
C ALA A 213 -37.75 11.70 7.86
N GLN A 214 -37.39 12.70 8.64
CA GLN A 214 -38.23 13.90 8.81
C GLN A 214 -38.04 14.86 7.63
N PRO A 215 -38.97 15.78 7.38
CA PRO A 215 -38.78 16.81 6.37
C PRO A 215 -37.44 17.58 6.57
N GLY A 216 -36.65 17.71 5.49
CA GLY A 216 -35.35 18.35 5.53
C GLY A 216 -34.16 17.44 5.93
N GLU A 217 -34.39 16.17 6.30
CA GLU A 217 -33.32 15.22 6.53
C GLU A 217 -32.79 14.65 5.19
N PRO A 218 -31.46 14.60 5.01
CA PRO A 218 -30.87 14.31 3.69
C PRO A 218 -30.96 12.84 3.27
N GLY A 219 -31.20 11.91 4.20
CA GLY A 219 -31.11 10.47 3.95
C GLY A 219 -29.68 9.96 3.85
N SER A 220 -29.55 8.63 3.65
CA SER A 220 -28.26 7.98 3.44
C SER A 220 -27.81 8.14 1.99
N PRO A 221 -26.57 8.61 1.72
CA PRO A 221 -26.05 8.67 0.36
C PRO A 221 -25.80 7.28 -0.24
N TYR A 222 -25.83 6.24 0.58
CA TYR A 222 -25.71 4.85 0.13
C TYR A 222 -27.05 4.28 -0.39
N ALA A 223 -28.17 4.97 -0.19
CA ALA A 223 -29.45 4.67 -0.83
C ALA A 223 -29.51 5.35 -2.22
N ILE A 224 -28.69 4.84 -3.14
CA ILE A 224 -28.43 5.45 -4.44
C ILE A 224 -29.62 5.33 -5.38
N GLY A 225 -29.97 6.45 -6.02
CA GLY A 225 -30.94 6.55 -7.10
C GLY A 225 -32.25 7.21 -6.72
N SER A 226 -32.76 8.02 -7.61
CA SER A 226 -34.07 8.67 -7.57
C SER A 226 -34.50 9.01 -9.00
N GLU A 227 -35.61 9.77 -9.17
CA GLU A 227 -36.00 10.30 -10.47
C GLU A 227 -34.90 11.20 -11.11
N ALA A 228 -33.98 11.75 -10.31
CA ALA A 228 -32.88 12.58 -10.77
C ALA A 228 -31.70 11.77 -11.38
N GLY A 229 -31.71 10.44 -11.29
CA GLY A 229 -30.70 9.57 -11.87
C GLY A 229 -30.19 8.49 -10.92
N GLY A 230 -29.21 7.71 -11.36
CA GLY A 230 -28.61 6.59 -10.66
C GLY A 230 -27.16 6.83 -10.26
N HIS A 231 -26.35 5.79 -10.39
CA HIS A 231 -24.92 5.78 -10.01
C HIS A 231 -24.04 6.71 -10.88
N ASP A 232 -24.50 7.07 -12.06
CA ASP A 232 -23.85 7.92 -13.05
C ASP A 232 -24.35 9.38 -13.03
N ALA A 233 -25.07 9.78 -11.96
CA ALA A 233 -25.62 11.11 -11.80
C ALA A 233 -25.17 11.76 -10.50
N ILE A 234 -25.19 13.10 -10.46
CA ILE A 234 -24.88 13.91 -9.28
C ILE A 234 -26.18 14.31 -8.59
N HIS A 235 -26.19 14.25 -7.25
CA HIS A 235 -27.32 14.72 -6.43
C HIS A 235 -27.61 16.19 -6.74
N PRO A 236 -28.85 16.59 -7.06
CA PRO A 236 -29.16 17.97 -7.44
C PRO A 236 -28.71 19.04 -6.44
N ASP A 237 -28.77 18.74 -5.14
CA ASP A 237 -28.33 19.67 -4.09
C ASP A 237 -26.82 19.88 -4.07
N LEU A 238 -26.02 18.95 -4.63
CA LEU A 238 -24.56 19.07 -4.71
C LEU A 238 -24.10 19.92 -5.90
N GLY A 239 -24.90 20.00 -6.96
CA GLY A 239 -24.58 20.76 -8.17
C GLY A 239 -24.64 19.93 -9.45
N THR A 240 -23.82 20.30 -10.41
CA THR A 240 -23.79 19.74 -11.76
C THR A 240 -22.46 19.04 -12.04
N PHE A 241 -22.34 18.43 -13.24
CA PHE A 241 -21.07 17.88 -13.70
C PHE A 241 -19.99 18.95 -13.89
N GLU A 242 -20.37 20.18 -14.28
CA GLU A 242 -19.44 21.29 -14.38
C GLU A 242 -18.88 21.68 -12.99
N ASP A 243 -19.71 21.60 -11.94
CA ASP A 243 -19.27 21.81 -10.57
C ASP A 243 -18.33 20.70 -10.08
N PHE A 244 -18.61 19.46 -10.49
CA PHE A 244 -17.75 18.32 -10.19
C PHE A 244 -16.39 18.41 -10.91
N ASP A 245 -16.41 18.75 -12.19
CA ASP A 245 -15.17 18.92 -12.99
C ASP A 245 -14.30 20.04 -12.38
N ALA A 246 -14.93 21.13 -11.90
CA ALA A 246 -14.24 22.21 -11.22
C ALA A 246 -13.64 21.74 -9.87
N PHE A 247 -14.37 20.91 -9.11
CA PHE A 247 -13.86 20.29 -7.88
C PHE A 247 -12.64 19.42 -8.15
N VAL A 248 -12.72 18.52 -9.15
CA VAL A 248 -11.61 17.64 -9.57
C VAL A 248 -10.41 18.46 -10.04
N ALA A 249 -10.64 19.50 -10.83
CA ALA A 249 -9.57 20.39 -11.28
C ALA A 249 -8.89 21.10 -10.09
N THR A 250 -9.66 21.60 -9.13
CA THR A 250 -9.12 22.24 -7.92
C THR A 250 -8.30 21.26 -7.09
N ALA A 251 -8.77 20.03 -6.89
CA ALA A 251 -8.01 18.99 -6.18
C ALA A 251 -6.68 18.72 -6.88
N ARG A 252 -6.69 18.56 -8.20
CA ARG A 252 -5.49 18.32 -9.02
C ARG A 252 -4.49 19.48 -8.96
N ASP A 253 -4.96 20.72 -9.04
CA ASP A 253 -4.11 21.91 -8.94
C ASP A 253 -3.42 22.03 -7.57
N LEU A 254 -4.01 21.43 -6.54
CA LEU A 254 -3.45 21.32 -5.19
C LEU A 254 -2.60 20.06 -4.99
N GLY A 255 -2.41 19.24 -6.02
CA GLY A 255 -1.61 18.01 -5.96
C GLY A 255 -2.34 16.82 -5.34
N MET A 256 -3.67 16.86 -5.25
CA MET A 256 -4.51 15.77 -4.75
C MET A 256 -5.30 15.11 -5.89
N GLU A 257 -5.68 13.85 -5.68
CA GLU A 257 -6.60 13.13 -6.57
C GLU A 257 -7.95 12.91 -5.87
N VAL A 258 -9.01 12.74 -6.69
CA VAL A 258 -10.36 12.51 -6.18
C VAL A 258 -10.68 11.02 -6.22
N ALA A 259 -11.14 10.49 -5.09
CA ALA A 259 -11.73 9.17 -4.99
C ALA A 259 -13.24 9.25 -4.82
N LEU A 260 -13.98 8.41 -5.55
CA LEU A 260 -15.42 8.24 -5.37
C LEU A 260 -15.76 6.89 -4.74
N ASP A 261 -16.84 6.88 -3.98
CA ASP A 261 -17.45 5.66 -3.45
C ASP A 261 -18.33 4.98 -4.50
N ILE A 262 -18.11 3.71 -4.73
CA ILE A 262 -18.94 2.86 -5.59
C ILE A 262 -19.64 1.80 -4.74
N ALA A 263 -20.93 2.04 -4.48
CA ALA A 263 -21.79 1.12 -3.75
C ALA A 263 -22.79 0.47 -4.72
N LEU A 264 -22.58 -0.80 -5.06
CA LEU A 264 -23.43 -1.55 -6.01
C LEU A 264 -24.71 -2.03 -5.35
N GLN A 265 -25.58 -1.06 -5.06
CA GLN A 265 -26.89 -1.22 -4.45
C GLN A 265 -27.78 -0.04 -4.85
N CYS A 266 -29.09 -0.24 -4.87
CA CYS A 266 -30.06 0.72 -5.35
C CYS A 266 -31.07 1.09 -4.27
N SER A 267 -31.48 2.36 -4.22
CA SER A 267 -32.69 2.72 -3.47
C SER A 267 -33.94 2.11 -4.14
N PRO A 268 -35.11 2.06 -3.46
CA PRO A 268 -36.37 1.66 -4.08
C PRO A 268 -36.80 2.55 -5.27
N ASP A 269 -36.23 3.75 -5.40
CA ASP A 269 -36.57 4.73 -6.44
C ASP A 269 -35.55 4.75 -7.60
N HIS A 270 -34.57 3.86 -7.60
CA HIS A 270 -33.52 3.83 -8.62
C HIS A 270 -34.10 3.50 -10.02
N PRO A 271 -33.68 4.16 -11.11
CA PRO A 271 -34.15 3.89 -12.47
C PRO A 271 -34.07 2.40 -12.86
N TRP A 272 -33.02 1.69 -12.46
CA TRP A 272 -32.82 0.27 -12.79
C TRP A 272 -33.91 -0.64 -12.25
N LEU A 273 -34.63 -0.29 -11.16
CA LEU A 273 -35.75 -1.13 -10.67
C LEU A 273 -36.89 -1.23 -11.68
N ARG A 274 -37.08 -0.16 -12.46
CA ARG A 274 -38.09 -0.11 -13.51
C ARG A 274 -37.58 -0.66 -14.83
N GLU A 275 -36.31 -0.38 -15.16
CA GLU A 275 -35.69 -0.70 -16.45
C GLU A 275 -35.19 -2.14 -16.49
N HIS A 276 -34.73 -2.67 -15.36
CA HIS A 276 -34.10 -3.99 -15.18
C HIS A 276 -34.58 -4.67 -13.91
N PRO A 277 -35.88 -5.02 -13.79
CA PRO A 277 -36.41 -5.68 -12.60
C PRO A 277 -35.74 -7.03 -12.31
N GLU A 278 -35.17 -7.71 -13.31
CA GLU A 278 -34.41 -8.94 -13.21
C GLU A 278 -33.08 -8.77 -12.44
N TRP A 279 -32.58 -7.55 -12.25
CA TRP A 279 -31.38 -7.28 -11.48
C TRP A 279 -31.62 -7.28 -9.96
N PHE A 280 -32.83 -7.59 -9.51
CA PHE A 280 -33.19 -7.56 -8.09
C PHE A 280 -33.82 -8.88 -7.65
N LEU A 281 -33.43 -9.35 -6.45
CA LEU A 281 -33.95 -10.60 -5.90
C LEU A 281 -35.36 -10.40 -5.36
N HIS A 282 -36.33 -11.11 -5.96
CA HIS A 282 -37.71 -11.14 -5.47
C HIS A 282 -37.90 -12.24 -4.44
N ARG A 283 -38.60 -11.90 -3.34
CA ARG A 283 -39.01 -12.85 -2.31
C ARG A 283 -40.27 -13.62 -2.76
N PRO A 284 -40.58 -14.76 -2.11
CA PRO A 284 -41.76 -15.55 -2.45
C PRO A 284 -43.08 -14.80 -2.35
N ASP A 285 -43.16 -13.72 -1.56
CA ASP A 285 -44.32 -12.84 -1.42
C ASP A 285 -44.37 -11.73 -2.49
N GLY A 286 -43.43 -11.72 -3.42
CA GLY A 286 -43.33 -10.74 -4.50
C GLY A 286 -42.61 -9.43 -4.12
N THR A 287 -42.22 -9.24 -2.87
CA THR A 287 -41.40 -8.07 -2.47
C THR A 287 -39.95 -8.22 -2.90
N ILE A 288 -39.26 -7.10 -3.15
CA ILE A 288 -37.82 -7.10 -3.43
C ILE A 288 -37.07 -7.27 -2.10
N ALA A 289 -36.02 -8.07 -2.13
CA ALA A 289 -35.13 -8.26 -0.98
C ALA A 289 -34.28 -7.00 -0.75
N PHE A 290 -34.41 -6.40 0.43
CA PHE A 290 -33.51 -5.35 0.86
C PHE A 290 -32.21 -5.92 1.45
N ALA A 291 -31.17 -5.10 1.56
CA ALA A 291 -29.91 -5.51 2.15
C ALA A 291 -30.06 -5.85 3.64
N GLU A 292 -29.46 -6.97 4.05
CA GLU A 292 -29.49 -7.44 5.44
C GLU A 292 -28.11 -7.95 5.87
N ASN A 293 -27.76 -7.69 7.12
CA ASN A 293 -26.74 -8.37 7.87
C ASN A 293 -27.32 -8.68 9.25
N PRO A 294 -28.09 -9.76 9.37
CA PRO A 294 -28.93 -10.01 10.56
C PRO A 294 -28.17 -9.89 11.88
N PRO A 295 -28.74 -9.17 12.88
CA PRO A 295 -30.09 -8.61 12.91
C PRO A 295 -30.25 -7.23 12.23
N LYS A 296 -29.19 -6.64 11.66
CA LYS A 296 -29.26 -5.35 10.95
C LYS A 296 -30.03 -5.49 9.64
N LYS A 297 -30.87 -4.48 9.34
CA LYS A 297 -31.66 -4.37 8.10
C LYS A 297 -31.48 -2.97 7.52
N TYR A 298 -31.35 -2.92 6.18
CA TYR A 298 -31.18 -1.69 5.42
C TYR A 298 -32.33 -1.58 4.41
N GLN A 299 -33.49 -1.12 4.90
CA GLN A 299 -34.76 -1.14 4.12
C GLN A 299 -34.73 -0.15 2.96
N ASP A 300 -33.84 0.82 2.98
CA ASP A 300 -33.63 1.86 1.97
C ASP A 300 -32.71 1.42 0.81
N ILE A 301 -32.20 0.17 0.82
CA ILE A 301 -31.30 -0.31 -0.23
C ILE A 301 -31.59 -1.74 -0.66
N TYR A 302 -31.59 -1.96 -1.98
CA TYR A 302 -31.73 -3.25 -2.65
C TYR A 302 -30.40 -3.64 -3.28
N PRO A 303 -29.78 -4.79 -2.89
CA PRO A 303 -28.58 -5.30 -3.53
C PRO A 303 -28.88 -5.79 -4.96
N LEU A 304 -27.89 -5.69 -5.84
CA LEU A 304 -27.98 -6.26 -7.19
C LEU A 304 -27.91 -7.79 -7.15
N ASN A 305 -28.75 -8.44 -7.94
CA ASN A 305 -28.77 -9.88 -8.19
C ASN A 305 -27.96 -10.19 -9.46
N PHE A 306 -26.77 -10.74 -9.29
CA PHE A 306 -25.85 -11.06 -10.41
C PHE A 306 -26.18 -12.39 -11.11
N ASP A 307 -27.22 -13.13 -10.66
CA ASP A 307 -27.48 -14.48 -11.18
C ASP A 307 -28.29 -14.46 -12.47
N ASP A 308 -29.23 -13.53 -12.63
CA ASP A 308 -30.18 -13.54 -13.74
C ASP A 308 -29.63 -12.83 -15.00
N ASP A 309 -28.92 -11.71 -14.84
CA ASP A 309 -28.28 -10.98 -15.95
C ASP A 309 -26.89 -10.46 -15.58
N PRO A 310 -25.90 -11.34 -15.41
CA PRO A 310 -24.55 -10.93 -15.03
C PRO A 310 -23.86 -10.04 -16.08
N GLU A 311 -24.19 -10.20 -17.37
CA GLU A 311 -23.59 -9.40 -18.44
C GLU A 311 -24.17 -7.98 -18.48
N GLY A 312 -25.50 -7.83 -18.35
CA GLY A 312 -26.16 -6.52 -18.30
C GLY A 312 -25.64 -5.70 -17.11
N ILE A 313 -25.59 -6.29 -15.91
CA ILE A 313 -25.02 -5.65 -14.71
C ILE A 313 -23.56 -5.28 -14.94
N TYR A 314 -22.76 -6.18 -15.55
CA TYR A 314 -21.37 -5.91 -15.85
C TYR A 314 -21.20 -4.65 -16.75
N GLN A 315 -21.92 -4.57 -17.84
CA GLN A 315 -21.85 -3.46 -18.77
C GLN A 315 -22.35 -2.14 -18.14
N ALA A 316 -23.40 -2.20 -17.34
CA ALA A 316 -23.93 -1.04 -16.63
C ALA A 316 -22.90 -0.49 -15.60
N VAL A 317 -22.33 -1.35 -14.77
CA VAL A 317 -21.32 -0.94 -13.77
C VAL A 317 -20.06 -0.42 -14.44
N LYS A 318 -19.60 -1.08 -15.51
CA LYS A 318 -18.48 -0.60 -16.32
C LYS A 318 -18.76 0.79 -16.88
N GLY A 319 -19.93 1.03 -17.46
CA GLY A 319 -20.33 2.34 -17.99
C GLY A 319 -20.37 3.44 -16.92
N VAL A 320 -20.85 3.10 -15.70
CA VAL A 320 -20.81 4.03 -14.55
C VAL A 320 -19.37 4.44 -14.23
N LEU A 321 -18.45 3.48 -14.11
CA LEU A 321 -17.05 3.76 -13.80
C LEU A 321 -16.38 4.57 -14.91
N GLU A 322 -16.62 4.22 -16.19
CA GLU A 322 -16.09 4.96 -17.35
C GLU A 322 -16.61 6.40 -17.40
N THR A 323 -17.87 6.64 -16.99
CA THR A 323 -18.43 8.00 -16.85
C THR A 323 -17.60 8.80 -15.86
N TRP A 324 -17.36 8.29 -14.66
CA TRP A 324 -16.59 9.00 -13.64
C TRP A 324 -15.12 9.18 -14.02
N VAL A 325 -14.52 8.19 -14.67
CA VAL A 325 -13.14 8.33 -15.22
C VAL A 325 -13.09 9.45 -16.27
N SER A 326 -14.11 9.59 -17.12
CA SER A 326 -14.17 10.67 -18.11
C SER A 326 -14.25 12.06 -17.47
N HIS A 327 -14.73 12.16 -16.22
CA HIS A 327 -14.74 13.35 -15.40
C HIS A 327 -13.51 13.47 -14.46
N GLY A 328 -12.47 12.66 -14.70
CA GLY A 328 -11.17 12.77 -14.05
C GLY A 328 -11.03 12.03 -12.72
N VAL A 329 -11.95 11.15 -12.37
CA VAL A 329 -11.81 10.25 -11.22
C VAL A 329 -10.81 9.14 -11.53
N THR A 330 -9.82 8.97 -10.67
CA THR A 330 -8.75 7.98 -10.83
C THR A 330 -8.69 6.98 -9.67
N LEU A 331 -9.56 7.13 -8.67
CA LEU A 331 -9.64 6.22 -7.54
C LEU A 331 -11.09 5.89 -7.20
N PHE A 332 -11.36 4.64 -6.89
CA PHE A 332 -12.67 4.17 -6.42
C PHE A 332 -12.53 3.41 -5.11
N ARG A 333 -13.25 3.85 -4.09
CA ARG A 333 -13.52 3.03 -2.90
C ARG A 333 -14.76 2.20 -3.21
N VAL A 334 -14.64 0.89 -3.11
CA VAL A 334 -15.73 -0.03 -3.44
C VAL A 334 -16.37 -0.55 -2.17
N ASP A 335 -17.64 -0.24 -1.99
CA ASP A 335 -18.46 -0.63 -0.85
C ASP A 335 -18.74 -2.14 -0.86
N ASN A 336 -18.38 -2.84 0.21
CA ASN A 336 -18.65 -4.26 0.44
C ASN A 336 -18.44 -5.18 -0.80
N PRO A 337 -17.26 -5.18 -1.47
CA PRO A 337 -17.05 -5.99 -2.69
C PRO A 337 -17.14 -7.49 -2.42
N HIS A 338 -16.89 -7.94 -1.19
CA HIS A 338 -16.98 -9.35 -0.78
C HIS A 338 -18.42 -9.91 -0.79
N THR A 339 -19.44 -9.05 -0.92
CA THR A 339 -20.84 -9.44 -1.06
C THR A 339 -21.28 -9.64 -2.52
N LYS A 340 -20.38 -9.45 -3.47
CA LYS A 340 -20.60 -9.62 -4.91
C LYS A 340 -19.72 -10.75 -5.44
N PRO A 341 -20.04 -11.34 -6.62
CA PRO A 341 -19.24 -12.45 -7.16
C PRO A 341 -17.78 -12.04 -7.42
N VAL A 342 -16.84 -12.84 -6.93
CA VAL A 342 -15.40 -12.58 -7.14
C VAL A 342 -15.04 -12.59 -8.62
N SER A 343 -15.70 -13.42 -9.44
CA SER A 343 -15.52 -13.47 -10.90
C SER A 343 -15.90 -12.17 -11.61
N PHE A 344 -16.91 -11.46 -11.09
CA PHE A 344 -17.28 -10.13 -11.58
C PHE A 344 -16.12 -9.14 -11.39
N TRP A 345 -15.57 -9.08 -10.17
CA TRP A 345 -14.43 -8.20 -9.88
C TRP A 345 -13.19 -8.60 -10.68
N GLN A 346 -12.88 -9.89 -10.78
CA GLN A 346 -11.73 -10.38 -11.54
C GLN A 346 -11.78 -9.88 -13.00
N ARG A 347 -12.95 -9.97 -13.64
CA ARG A 347 -13.14 -9.49 -15.02
C ARG A 347 -13.02 -7.97 -15.11
N LEU A 348 -13.72 -7.25 -14.25
CA LEU A 348 -13.78 -5.78 -14.27
C LEU A 348 -12.39 -5.15 -14.03
N LEU A 349 -11.70 -5.60 -12.97
CA LEU A 349 -10.39 -5.08 -12.62
C LEU A 349 -9.32 -5.42 -13.67
N ALA A 350 -9.39 -6.62 -14.28
CA ALA A 350 -8.49 -7.00 -15.37
C ALA A 350 -8.70 -6.14 -16.62
N GLU A 351 -9.96 -5.81 -16.96
CA GLU A 351 -10.27 -4.93 -18.09
C GLU A 351 -9.82 -3.49 -17.80
N PHE A 352 -10.12 -2.94 -16.61
CA PHE A 352 -9.70 -1.59 -16.23
C PHE A 352 -8.18 -1.45 -16.19
N ARG A 353 -7.44 -2.46 -15.75
CA ARG A 353 -5.98 -2.44 -15.80
C ARG A 353 -5.43 -2.25 -17.22
N GLN A 354 -6.13 -2.74 -18.23
CA GLN A 354 -5.71 -2.60 -19.63
C GLN A 354 -6.17 -1.29 -20.26
N THR A 355 -7.38 -0.82 -19.91
CA THR A 355 -7.98 0.37 -20.52
C THR A 355 -7.70 1.65 -19.74
N HIS A 356 -7.58 1.56 -18.41
CA HIS A 356 -7.40 2.66 -17.48
C HIS A 356 -6.37 2.31 -16.40
N PRO A 357 -5.09 2.09 -16.76
CA PRO A 357 -4.03 1.66 -15.81
C PRO A 357 -3.76 2.68 -14.70
N GLU A 358 -4.22 3.91 -14.87
CA GLU A 358 -4.16 4.96 -13.84
C GLU A 358 -5.18 4.77 -12.72
N VAL A 359 -6.23 3.97 -12.92
CA VAL A 359 -7.31 3.81 -11.94
C VAL A 359 -6.93 2.85 -10.82
N VAL A 360 -7.15 3.29 -9.58
CA VAL A 360 -6.89 2.51 -8.35
C VAL A 360 -8.21 2.14 -7.69
N PHE A 361 -8.35 0.87 -7.30
CA PHE A 361 -9.51 0.36 -6.58
C PHE A 361 -9.13 -0.01 -5.14
N LEU A 362 -9.83 0.59 -4.18
CA LEU A 362 -9.74 0.32 -2.74
C LEU A 362 -10.98 -0.48 -2.30
N ALA A 363 -10.79 -1.70 -1.84
CA ALA A 363 -11.87 -2.56 -1.36
C ALA A 363 -12.25 -2.22 0.09
N GLU A 364 -13.52 -1.95 0.37
CA GLU A 364 -14.02 -2.02 1.74
C GLU A 364 -14.39 -3.47 2.08
N ALA A 365 -13.39 -4.23 2.54
CA ALA A 365 -13.53 -5.67 2.71
C ALA A 365 -13.36 -6.11 4.18
N PHE A 366 -14.36 -5.79 5.02
CA PHE A 366 -14.43 -6.32 6.38
C PHE A 366 -14.97 -7.75 6.36
N THR A 367 -14.11 -8.70 6.01
CA THR A 367 -14.45 -10.11 5.80
C THR A 367 -13.33 -11.02 6.32
N ALA A 368 -13.52 -12.34 6.21
CA ALA A 368 -12.51 -13.31 6.61
C ALA A 368 -11.20 -13.15 5.80
N PRO A 369 -10.03 -13.38 6.40
CA PRO A 369 -8.74 -13.20 5.74
C PRO A 369 -8.58 -13.86 4.36
N PRO A 370 -9.09 -15.10 4.11
CA PRO A 370 -9.00 -15.69 2.77
C PRO A 370 -9.74 -14.89 1.70
N MET A 371 -10.92 -14.34 2.00
CA MET A 371 -11.69 -13.52 1.07
C MET A 371 -11.01 -12.17 0.84
N MET A 372 -10.50 -11.52 1.90
CA MET A 372 -9.77 -10.26 1.81
C MET A 372 -8.54 -10.41 0.91
N ARG A 373 -7.72 -11.45 1.12
CA ARG A 373 -6.56 -11.78 0.28
C ARG A 373 -6.98 -12.16 -1.15
N GLY A 374 -8.11 -12.86 -1.29
CA GLY A 374 -8.69 -13.21 -2.59
C GLY A 374 -9.06 -11.99 -3.43
N LEU A 375 -9.67 -10.97 -2.81
CA LEU A 375 -9.98 -9.70 -3.50
C LEU A 375 -8.70 -8.98 -3.96
N GLY A 376 -7.66 -8.94 -3.15
CA GLY A 376 -6.36 -8.42 -3.59
C GLY A 376 -5.75 -9.24 -4.73
N ALA A 377 -5.85 -10.57 -4.67
CA ALA A 377 -5.32 -11.46 -5.71
C ALA A 377 -6.05 -11.32 -7.05
N VAL A 378 -7.34 -10.93 -7.07
CA VAL A 378 -8.08 -10.71 -8.33
C VAL A 378 -7.96 -9.28 -8.86
N GLY A 379 -7.25 -8.39 -8.15
CA GLY A 379 -6.85 -7.11 -8.72
C GLY A 379 -7.21 -5.85 -7.95
N PHE A 380 -7.84 -5.94 -6.77
CA PHE A 380 -7.96 -4.76 -5.92
C PHE A 380 -6.58 -4.28 -5.50
N HIS A 381 -6.32 -2.99 -5.67
CA HIS A 381 -5.00 -2.40 -5.40
C HIS A 381 -4.75 -2.24 -3.91
N GLN A 382 -5.80 -1.87 -3.15
CA GLN A 382 -5.75 -1.66 -1.71
C GLN A 382 -7.01 -2.25 -1.05
N SER A 383 -6.94 -2.47 0.26
CA SER A 383 -8.10 -2.92 1.04
C SER A 383 -8.14 -2.29 2.42
N TYR A 384 -9.35 -1.93 2.86
CA TYR A 384 -9.62 -1.76 4.29
C TYR A 384 -9.28 -3.05 5.03
N CYS A 385 -9.06 -2.93 6.33
CA CYS A 385 -8.65 -4.04 7.16
C CYS A 385 -9.08 -3.82 8.62
N TYR A 386 -8.94 -4.85 9.45
CA TYR A 386 -9.33 -4.79 10.86
C TYR A 386 -8.35 -4.01 11.75
N PHE A 387 -7.61 -3.05 11.21
CA PHE A 387 -6.68 -2.20 11.95
C PHE A 387 -7.37 -1.46 13.12
N ALA A 388 -8.56 -0.89 12.89
CA ALA A 388 -9.26 -0.09 13.89
C ALA A 388 -9.51 -0.83 15.22
N TRP A 389 -9.65 -2.17 15.18
CA TRP A 389 -9.88 -3.03 16.34
C TRP A 389 -8.63 -3.62 16.96
N ARG A 390 -7.45 -3.44 16.34
CA ARG A 390 -6.16 -3.90 16.88
C ARG A 390 -5.62 -2.84 17.84
N ASN A 391 -5.84 -3.01 19.14
CA ASN A 391 -5.50 -2.01 20.16
C ASN A 391 -4.44 -2.48 21.16
N GLU A 392 -4.27 -3.79 21.32
CA GLU A 392 -3.25 -4.35 22.19
C GLU A 392 -1.92 -4.57 21.45
N LYS A 393 -0.80 -4.46 22.18
CA LYS A 393 0.55 -4.60 21.63
C LYS A 393 0.70 -5.85 20.76
N LYS A 394 0.32 -7.02 21.29
CA LYS A 394 0.48 -8.26 20.54
C LYS A 394 -0.32 -8.30 19.25
N GLU A 395 -1.54 -7.80 19.28
CA GLU A 395 -2.41 -7.73 18.09
C GLU A 395 -1.82 -6.82 17.01
N ILE A 396 -1.23 -5.69 17.42
CA ILE A 396 -0.59 -4.73 16.53
C ILE A 396 0.69 -5.33 15.94
N GLU A 397 1.56 -5.91 16.78
CA GLU A 397 2.82 -6.53 16.35
C GLU A 397 2.57 -7.70 15.38
N ASP A 398 1.65 -8.61 15.72
CA ASP A 398 1.26 -9.73 14.85
C ASP A 398 0.69 -9.23 13.51
N TYR A 399 -0.12 -8.20 13.55
CA TYR A 399 -0.74 -7.66 12.34
C TYR A 399 0.25 -6.93 11.43
N LEU A 400 1.14 -6.13 11.99
CA LEU A 400 2.22 -5.49 11.24
C LEU A 400 3.15 -6.53 10.59
N TRP A 401 3.41 -7.63 11.29
CA TRP A 401 4.16 -8.76 10.74
C TRP A 401 3.41 -9.46 9.60
N GLU A 402 2.12 -9.76 9.82
CA GLU A 402 1.27 -10.41 8.82
C GLU A 402 1.25 -9.61 7.50
N VAL A 403 0.89 -8.32 7.57
CA VAL A 403 0.72 -7.50 6.37
C VAL A 403 2.03 -7.17 5.68
N GLY A 404 3.13 -7.10 6.43
CA GLY A 404 4.45 -6.77 5.88
C GLY A 404 5.24 -7.96 5.35
N ARG A 405 4.83 -9.21 5.65
CA ARG A 405 5.62 -10.42 5.33
C ARG A 405 4.82 -11.63 4.85
N GLU A 406 3.61 -11.85 5.38
CA GLU A 406 2.85 -13.07 5.08
C GLU A 406 1.82 -12.88 3.97
N SER A 407 1.14 -11.73 3.99
CA SER A 407 0.09 -11.40 3.01
C SER A 407 0.49 -10.32 2.01
N ASP A 408 1.71 -9.81 2.09
CA ASP A 408 2.25 -8.68 1.32
C ASP A 408 2.19 -8.86 -0.21
N ALA A 409 2.15 -10.10 -0.69
CA ALA A 409 2.00 -10.41 -2.11
C ALA A 409 0.54 -10.34 -2.62
N MET A 410 -0.44 -10.32 -1.69
CA MET A 410 -1.87 -10.42 -2.02
C MET A 410 -2.73 -9.30 -1.40
N LEU A 411 -2.18 -8.53 -0.47
CA LEU A 411 -2.93 -7.51 0.25
C LEU A 411 -2.06 -6.28 0.50
N ARG A 412 -2.55 -5.12 0.09
CA ARG A 412 -2.01 -3.81 0.46
C ARG A 412 -3.02 -3.14 1.38
N PRO A 413 -2.81 -3.17 2.70
CA PRO A 413 -3.77 -2.64 3.66
C PRO A 413 -3.77 -1.12 3.68
N THR A 414 -4.95 -0.52 3.81
CA THR A 414 -5.11 0.89 4.14
C THR A 414 -5.59 0.99 5.59
N PHE A 415 -4.84 1.68 6.45
CA PHE A 415 -5.15 1.79 7.88
C PHE A 415 -6.08 2.98 8.14
N TRP A 416 -7.27 2.69 8.62
CA TRP A 416 -8.26 3.68 9.02
C TRP A 416 -8.51 3.59 10.51
N PRO A 417 -8.16 4.59 11.33
CA PRO A 417 -8.49 4.61 12.76
C PRO A 417 -9.99 4.65 13.00
N THR A 418 -10.73 5.37 12.16
CA THR A 418 -12.18 5.47 12.13
C THR A 418 -12.64 5.77 10.71
N THR A 419 -13.91 5.47 10.41
CA THR A 419 -14.60 5.83 9.17
C THR A 419 -15.96 6.43 9.52
N HIS A 420 -16.74 6.83 8.52
CA HIS A 420 -18.13 7.26 8.75
C HIS A 420 -19.02 6.16 9.39
N ASP A 421 -18.65 4.88 9.26
CA ASP A 421 -19.39 3.72 9.80
C ASP A 421 -18.74 3.09 11.04
N ILE A 422 -17.52 3.49 11.43
CA ILE A 422 -16.75 2.80 12.46
C ILE A 422 -16.23 3.79 13.49
N LEU A 423 -16.65 3.60 14.75
CA LEU A 423 -16.11 4.25 15.93
C LEU A 423 -15.89 3.19 17.02
N THR A 424 -14.68 2.64 17.09
CA THR A 424 -14.37 1.55 18.01
C THR A 424 -14.41 1.97 19.48
N PRO A 425 -14.64 1.04 20.43
CA PRO A 425 -14.64 1.35 21.86
C PRO A 425 -13.38 2.04 22.35
N TYR A 426 -12.22 1.73 21.79
CA TYR A 426 -10.98 2.42 22.12
C TYR A 426 -11.09 3.92 21.87
N LEU A 427 -11.54 4.34 20.69
CA LEU A 427 -11.69 5.77 20.35
C LEU A 427 -12.87 6.44 21.09
N GLN A 428 -13.92 5.67 21.44
CA GLN A 428 -15.02 6.21 22.25
C GLN A 428 -14.55 6.67 23.65
N HIS A 429 -13.53 6.01 24.23
CA HIS A 429 -13.16 6.21 25.64
C HIS A 429 -11.75 6.74 25.87
N SER A 430 -10.89 6.79 24.84
CA SER A 430 -9.48 7.14 25.00
C SER A 430 -9.17 8.64 25.07
N GLY A 431 -10.15 9.50 24.74
CA GLY A 431 -9.96 10.95 24.62
C GLY A 431 -8.93 11.34 23.54
N PRO A 432 -8.55 12.62 23.47
CA PRO A 432 -7.71 13.14 22.38
C PRO A 432 -6.36 12.45 22.21
N ASN A 433 -5.77 11.95 23.30
CA ASN A 433 -4.47 11.26 23.25
C ASN A 433 -4.58 9.94 22.51
N GLY A 434 -5.66 9.16 22.72
CA GLY A 434 -5.88 7.92 21.99
C GLY A 434 -6.08 8.16 20.50
N TRP A 435 -6.76 9.22 20.11
CA TRP A 435 -6.90 9.63 18.72
C TRP A 435 -5.53 9.96 18.08
N LYS A 436 -4.68 10.73 18.80
CA LYS A 436 -3.29 10.98 18.36
C LYS A 436 -2.48 9.69 18.20
N ILE A 437 -2.55 8.79 19.18
CA ILE A 437 -1.87 7.48 19.14
C ILE A 437 -2.32 6.67 17.93
N ARG A 438 -3.63 6.60 17.66
CA ARG A 438 -4.15 5.84 16.53
C ARG A 438 -3.80 6.46 15.18
N ALA A 439 -3.77 7.80 15.07
CA ALA A 439 -3.29 8.49 13.86
C ALA A 439 -1.81 8.18 13.59
N ILE A 440 -0.95 8.25 14.61
CA ILE A 440 0.48 7.93 14.49
C ILE A 440 0.65 6.46 14.04
N LEU A 441 -0.04 5.54 14.70
CA LEU A 441 0.07 4.11 14.38
C LEU A 441 -0.42 3.81 12.97
N ALA A 442 -1.51 4.43 12.52
CA ALA A 442 -2.02 4.28 11.16
C ALA A 442 -1.02 4.81 10.12
N ALA A 443 -0.54 6.03 10.32
CA ALA A 443 0.35 6.71 9.39
C ALA A 443 1.73 6.05 9.29
N MET A 444 2.26 5.49 10.39
CA MET A 444 3.60 4.88 10.44
C MET A 444 3.58 3.37 10.18
N GLY A 445 2.46 2.70 10.47
CA GLY A 445 2.35 1.25 10.35
C GLY A 445 2.05 0.75 8.94
N SER A 446 1.39 1.56 8.12
CA SER A 446 1.04 1.23 6.75
C SER A 446 1.48 2.30 5.74
N PRO A 447 1.87 1.92 4.51
CA PRO A 447 2.13 2.87 3.44
C PRO A 447 0.88 3.64 3.00
N SER A 448 -0.31 3.08 3.20
CA SER A 448 -1.58 3.77 2.94
C SER A 448 -2.41 3.89 4.22
N TYR A 449 -2.93 5.07 4.49
CA TYR A 449 -3.85 5.30 5.60
C TYR A 449 -4.89 6.37 5.26
N GLY A 450 -5.97 6.40 6.02
CA GLY A 450 -7.01 7.40 5.82
C GLY A 450 -7.57 7.96 7.11
N ILE A 451 -8.09 9.18 7.01
CA ILE A 451 -8.76 9.92 8.08
C ILE A 451 -10.15 10.33 7.59
N TYR A 452 -11.16 10.07 8.41
CA TYR A 452 -12.51 10.58 8.18
C TYR A 452 -12.65 11.98 8.77
N SER A 453 -13.29 12.89 8.05
CA SER A 453 -13.54 14.28 8.47
C SER A 453 -14.24 14.34 9.83
N GLY A 454 -13.75 15.24 10.72
CA GLY A 454 -14.20 15.29 12.11
C GLY A 454 -13.29 14.55 13.09
N TYR A 455 -12.31 13.81 12.60
CA TYR A 455 -11.25 13.21 13.41
C TYR A 455 -10.51 14.28 14.23
N GLU A 456 -10.30 15.42 13.64
CA GLU A 456 -9.65 16.60 14.23
C GLU A 456 -10.37 17.12 15.48
N PHE A 457 -11.67 16.86 15.58
CA PHE A 457 -12.52 17.29 16.69
C PHE A 457 -12.76 16.20 17.74
N VAL A 458 -12.17 15.02 17.58
CA VAL A 458 -12.34 13.89 18.52
C VAL A 458 -13.83 13.57 18.69
N GLU A 459 -14.54 13.38 17.59
CA GLU A 459 -15.97 13.07 17.58
C GLU A 459 -16.23 11.64 18.11
N SER A 460 -16.10 11.46 19.42
CA SER A 460 -16.02 10.16 20.10
C SER A 460 -17.35 9.66 20.67
N GLU A 461 -18.47 10.38 20.48
CA GLU A 461 -19.76 9.99 21.04
C GLU A 461 -20.39 8.85 20.24
N PRO A 462 -20.62 7.66 20.83
CA PRO A 462 -21.24 6.55 20.13
C PRO A 462 -22.77 6.68 20.08
N ARG A 463 -23.41 6.09 19.07
CA ARG A 463 -24.85 5.92 19.00
C ARG A 463 -25.31 4.78 19.90
N GLY A 464 -25.63 5.09 21.14
CA GLY A 464 -25.98 4.09 22.15
C GLY A 464 -24.82 3.13 22.44
N SER A 465 -25.01 1.83 22.24
CA SER A 465 -23.96 0.81 22.42
C SER A 465 -23.29 0.35 21.11
N PHE A 466 -23.55 1.05 20.00
CA PHE A 466 -22.99 0.68 18.70
C PHE A 466 -21.59 1.27 18.50
N GLU A 467 -20.84 0.64 17.64
CA GLU A 467 -19.54 1.15 17.15
C GLU A 467 -19.74 2.15 15.98
N GLU A 468 -20.75 2.98 16.09
CA GLU A 468 -21.11 4.02 15.13
C GLU A 468 -21.26 5.37 15.85
N MET A 469 -20.94 6.45 15.17
CA MET A 469 -21.05 7.80 15.74
C MET A 469 -22.51 8.20 15.99
N ASN A 470 -22.76 8.87 17.11
CA ASN A 470 -24.02 9.58 17.33
C ASN A 470 -24.11 10.78 16.40
N ASN A 471 -25.32 11.10 15.92
CA ASN A 471 -25.53 12.15 14.90
C ASN A 471 -24.64 11.91 13.67
N ASN A 472 -24.63 10.65 13.19
CA ASN A 472 -23.79 10.24 12.10
C ASN A 472 -24.11 11.01 10.81
N GLU A 473 -23.06 11.56 10.19
CA GLU A 473 -23.11 12.36 8.98
C GLU A 473 -23.71 11.60 7.77
N LYS A 474 -23.71 10.26 7.83
CA LYS A 474 -24.43 9.41 6.89
C LYS A 474 -25.93 9.72 6.81
N TYR A 475 -26.51 10.29 7.86
CA TYR A 475 -27.95 10.57 7.96
C TYR A 475 -28.28 12.05 8.21
N GLU A 476 -27.26 12.87 8.46
CA GLU A 476 -27.42 14.29 8.85
C GLU A 476 -26.41 15.18 8.15
N TYR A 477 -26.69 16.48 8.10
CA TYR A 477 -25.67 17.48 7.79
C TYR A 477 -24.83 17.75 9.03
N ARG A 478 -23.49 17.76 8.87
CA ARG A 478 -22.57 18.00 9.98
C ARG A 478 -21.47 18.99 9.59
N PRO A 479 -21.82 20.30 9.42
CA PRO A 479 -20.81 21.33 9.17
C PRO A 479 -19.89 21.48 10.37
N ARG A 480 -18.58 21.67 10.09
CA ARG A 480 -17.53 21.82 11.09
C ARG A 480 -16.73 23.08 10.85
N ASP A 481 -16.30 23.74 11.94
CA ASP A 481 -15.43 24.91 11.88
C ASP A 481 -13.95 24.48 11.94
N TYR A 482 -13.37 24.18 10.80
CA TYR A 482 -11.97 23.75 10.66
C TYR A 482 -10.94 24.85 10.88
N SER A 483 -11.35 26.12 11.11
CA SER A 483 -10.42 27.14 11.57
C SER A 483 -9.89 26.86 12.99
N ARG A 484 -10.53 25.92 13.69
CA ARG A 484 -10.17 25.48 15.04
C ARG A 484 -9.45 24.14 15.00
N ASP A 485 -8.38 24.03 15.78
CA ASP A 485 -7.68 22.75 16.06
C ASP A 485 -7.59 22.55 17.58
N PRO A 486 -8.71 22.20 18.23
CA PRO A 486 -8.80 22.22 19.68
C PRO A 486 -7.86 21.23 20.38
N TYR A 487 -7.42 20.23 19.68
CA TYR A 487 -6.58 19.15 20.20
C TYR A 487 -5.20 19.05 19.55
N GLY A 488 -4.88 19.91 18.57
CA GLY A 488 -3.62 19.88 17.81
C GLY A 488 -3.51 18.68 16.89
N ILE A 489 -4.64 18.13 16.43
CA ILE A 489 -4.64 16.96 15.54
C ILE A 489 -4.36 17.35 14.09
N GLN A 490 -4.85 18.49 13.61
CA GLN A 490 -4.50 18.99 12.28
C GLN A 490 -2.99 19.17 12.13
N GLY A 491 -2.36 19.83 13.12
CA GLY A 491 -0.90 19.99 13.14
C GLY A 491 -0.14 18.65 13.22
N LEU A 492 -0.66 17.69 13.99
CA LEU A 492 -0.07 16.34 14.04
C LEU A 492 -0.18 15.64 12.68
N LEU A 493 -1.35 15.61 12.04
CA LEU A 493 -1.56 14.98 10.74
C LEU A 493 -0.64 15.59 9.67
N THR A 494 -0.50 16.93 9.67
CA THR A 494 0.44 17.63 8.80
C THR A 494 1.86 17.07 8.99
N ARG A 495 2.34 17.03 10.24
CA ARG A 495 3.71 16.53 10.50
C ARG A 495 3.88 15.06 10.14
N LEU A 496 2.88 14.21 10.40
CA LEU A 496 2.93 12.79 10.02
C LEU A 496 3.04 12.63 8.50
N ASN A 497 2.29 13.40 7.72
CA ASN A 497 2.33 13.35 6.27
C ASN A 497 3.67 13.88 5.71
N GLU A 498 4.25 14.93 6.31
CA GLU A 498 5.60 15.42 5.97
C GLU A 498 6.64 14.30 6.17
N ILE A 499 6.68 13.68 7.36
CA ILE A 499 7.59 12.59 7.68
C ILE A 499 7.44 11.43 6.69
N ARG A 500 6.21 11.07 6.32
CA ARG A 500 5.94 10.01 5.33
C ARG A 500 6.48 10.35 3.94
N LYS A 501 6.42 11.61 3.53
CA LYS A 501 6.96 12.08 2.24
C LYS A 501 8.50 12.14 2.25
N GLU A 502 9.10 12.45 3.39
CA GLU A 502 10.54 12.51 3.58
C GLU A 502 11.20 11.11 3.62
N HIS A 503 10.49 10.08 4.12
CA HIS A 503 11.03 8.75 4.39
C HIS A 503 10.44 7.65 3.48
N VAL A 504 11.25 7.18 2.54
CA VAL A 504 10.86 6.07 1.63
C VAL A 504 10.54 4.79 2.40
N ALA A 505 11.21 4.54 3.53
CA ALA A 505 10.93 3.39 4.40
C ALA A 505 9.46 3.34 4.86
N LEU A 506 8.82 4.49 5.09
CA LEU A 506 7.41 4.58 5.48
C LEU A 506 6.44 4.40 4.30
N GLN A 507 6.93 4.54 3.07
CA GLN A 507 6.17 4.36 1.83
C GLN A 507 6.17 2.90 1.35
N ARG A 508 6.83 2.00 2.08
CA ARG A 508 6.92 0.57 1.75
C ARG A 508 6.10 -0.28 2.71
N LEU A 509 5.45 -1.31 2.19
CA LEU A 509 4.75 -2.31 3.02
C LEU A 509 5.76 -3.25 3.69
N ARG A 510 6.73 -3.72 2.92
CA ARG A 510 7.82 -4.60 3.35
C ARG A 510 8.90 -3.87 4.15
N GLY A 511 9.92 -4.60 4.57
CA GLY A 511 11.06 -4.02 5.29
C GLY A 511 10.76 -3.69 6.76
N ILE A 512 9.74 -4.33 7.35
CA ILE A 512 9.38 -4.14 8.76
C ILE A 512 10.05 -5.17 9.66
N THR A 513 10.54 -4.72 10.82
CA THR A 513 11.06 -5.53 11.90
C THR A 513 10.40 -5.11 13.21
N ILE A 514 9.80 -6.07 13.92
CA ILE A 514 9.23 -5.83 15.25
C ILE A 514 10.35 -5.93 16.29
N ASN A 515 10.50 -4.91 17.12
CA ASN A 515 11.50 -4.87 18.19
C ASN A 515 10.81 -5.10 19.55
N PRO A 516 11.14 -6.19 20.26
CA PRO A 516 10.54 -6.47 21.56
C PRO A 516 10.80 -5.35 22.58
N THR A 517 9.80 -5.04 23.39
CA THR A 517 9.90 -4.07 24.49
C THR A 517 9.54 -4.71 25.83
N SER A 518 10.10 -4.20 26.93
CA SER A 518 9.84 -4.70 28.30
C SER A 518 8.46 -4.32 28.83
N ASN A 519 7.67 -3.50 28.11
CA ASN A 519 6.38 -2.99 28.57
C ASN A 519 5.26 -3.41 27.60
N PRO A 520 4.13 -3.98 28.10
CA PRO A 520 3.01 -4.39 27.27
C PRO A 520 2.25 -3.22 26.59
N ASN A 521 2.45 -2.00 27.05
CA ASN A 521 1.83 -0.79 26.50
C ASN A 521 2.75 -0.02 25.54
N ILE A 522 3.93 -0.53 25.23
CA ILE A 522 4.83 0.11 24.26
C ILE A 522 5.11 -0.85 23.10
N VAL A 523 4.80 -0.40 21.90
CA VAL A 523 5.14 -1.05 20.64
C VAL A 523 6.35 -0.37 20.02
N CYS A 524 7.27 -1.19 19.44
CA CYS A 524 8.40 -0.68 18.69
C CYS A 524 8.59 -1.48 17.40
N PHE A 525 8.75 -0.79 16.29
CA PHE A 525 9.11 -1.42 15.03
C PHE A 525 10.07 -0.54 14.21
N THR A 526 10.87 -1.18 13.38
CA THR A 526 11.79 -0.53 12.43
C THR A 526 11.28 -0.75 11.02
N LYS A 527 11.31 0.29 10.21
CA LYS A 527 11.06 0.25 8.75
C LYS A 527 12.37 0.57 8.03
N VAL A 528 12.66 -0.22 6.98
CA VAL A 528 13.86 -0.07 6.17
C VAL A 528 13.51 -0.08 4.70
N ALA A 529 13.92 0.96 3.98
CA ALA A 529 14.05 0.92 2.52
C ALA A 529 15.53 0.74 2.17
N ARG A 530 15.82 -0.18 1.25
CA ARG A 530 17.18 -0.50 0.83
C ARG A 530 17.72 0.58 -0.13
N PRO A 531 19.04 0.63 -0.38
CA PRO A 531 19.62 1.60 -1.30
C PRO A 531 18.97 1.64 -2.69
N GLU A 532 18.65 0.46 -3.25
CA GLU A 532 18.01 0.34 -4.56
C GLU A 532 16.54 0.78 -4.58
N GLU A 533 15.91 0.92 -3.42
CA GLU A 533 14.51 1.35 -3.27
C GLU A 533 14.38 2.86 -3.06
N THR A 534 15.52 3.56 -2.90
CA THR A 534 15.55 4.99 -2.60
C THR A 534 16.14 5.80 -3.76
N PRO A 535 15.62 6.99 -4.06
CA PRO A 535 16.21 7.86 -5.09
C PRO A 535 17.66 8.30 -4.81
N SER A 536 18.04 8.34 -3.52
CA SER A 536 19.38 8.72 -3.08
C SER A 536 20.44 7.63 -3.28
N GLY A 537 20.01 6.37 -3.49
CA GLY A 537 20.90 5.22 -3.49
C GLY A 537 21.49 4.89 -2.11
N THR A 538 20.92 5.44 -1.03
CA THR A 538 21.29 5.14 0.37
C THR A 538 20.10 4.55 1.09
N ALA A 539 20.32 3.61 2.02
CA ALA A 539 19.22 3.03 2.78
C ALA A 539 18.55 4.08 3.67
N ASP A 540 17.21 4.09 3.65
CA ASP A 540 16.41 4.89 4.57
C ASP A 540 15.88 4.01 5.70
N ARG A 541 15.98 4.49 6.96
CA ARG A 541 15.66 3.72 8.15
C ARG A 541 14.92 4.57 9.17
N VAL A 542 13.76 4.09 9.59
CA VAL A 542 12.92 4.76 10.58
C VAL A 542 12.57 3.78 11.70
N ILE A 543 12.77 4.18 12.95
CA ILE A 543 12.33 3.46 14.14
C ILE A 543 11.10 4.17 14.70
N VAL A 544 10.03 3.44 14.92
CA VAL A 544 8.79 3.98 15.49
C VAL A 544 8.55 3.34 16.85
N VAL A 545 8.37 4.16 17.88
CA VAL A 545 8.06 3.73 19.24
C VAL A 545 6.82 4.44 19.70
N ILE A 546 5.80 3.71 20.14
CA ILE A 546 4.48 4.27 20.48
C ILE A 546 4.03 3.76 21.85
N ASN A 547 3.61 4.67 22.71
CA ASN A 547 2.84 4.37 23.90
C ASN A 547 1.38 4.15 23.52
N LEU A 548 0.84 2.96 23.79
CA LEU A 548 -0.54 2.58 23.49
C LEU A 548 -1.55 3.02 24.56
N ASP A 549 -1.05 3.40 25.76
CA ASP A 549 -1.89 3.88 26.85
C ASP A 549 -2.14 5.39 26.74
N PRO A 550 -3.37 5.84 26.46
CA PRO A 550 -3.67 7.24 26.30
C PRO A 550 -3.73 8.04 27.60
N HIS A 551 -3.62 7.37 28.75
CA HIS A 551 -3.89 7.94 30.06
C HIS A 551 -2.66 8.08 30.95
N THR A 552 -1.62 7.24 30.76
CA THR A 552 -0.45 7.24 31.64
C THR A 552 0.87 7.20 30.88
N THR A 553 1.89 7.80 31.48
CA THR A 553 3.27 7.70 31.01
C THR A 553 3.74 6.26 31.10
N GLN A 554 4.33 5.76 30.04
CA GLN A 554 4.88 4.42 29.95
C GLN A 554 6.40 4.47 29.70
N GLU A 555 7.11 3.51 30.28
CA GLU A 555 8.56 3.38 30.15
C GLU A 555 8.91 1.97 29.68
N ALA A 556 9.92 1.83 28.84
CA ALA A 556 10.41 0.54 28.39
C ALA A 556 11.89 0.55 28.02
N GLU A 557 12.54 -0.58 28.23
CA GLU A 557 13.74 -0.97 27.49
C GLU A 557 13.31 -1.66 26.19
N ILE A 558 13.95 -1.33 25.08
CA ILE A 558 13.70 -1.90 23.77
C ILE A 558 14.84 -2.87 23.42
N SER A 559 14.51 -4.06 22.93
CA SER A 559 15.50 -4.96 22.33
C SER A 559 15.58 -4.68 20.83
N LEU A 560 16.46 -3.75 20.45
CA LEU A 560 16.57 -3.26 19.07
C LEU A 560 17.40 -4.24 18.22
N ASP A 561 16.87 -4.65 17.08
CA ASP A 561 17.60 -5.45 16.10
C ASP A 561 18.60 -4.59 15.33
N MET A 562 19.84 -4.59 15.78
CA MET A 562 20.91 -3.79 15.19
C MET A 562 21.31 -4.27 13.80
N SER A 563 20.93 -5.48 13.37
CA SER A 563 21.22 -5.96 12.01
C SER A 563 20.49 -5.17 10.93
N ALA A 564 19.37 -4.55 11.26
CA ALA A 564 18.62 -3.66 10.37
C ALA A 564 19.40 -2.39 9.99
N PHE A 565 20.46 -2.06 10.75
CA PHE A 565 21.28 -0.87 10.55
C PHE A 565 22.66 -1.16 9.94
N GLY A 566 22.94 -2.41 9.58
CA GLY A 566 24.14 -2.83 8.88
C GLY A 566 24.26 -2.25 7.47
N ALA A 567 25.45 -2.41 6.87
CA ALA A 567 25.68 -2.04 5.46
C ALA A 567 25.00 -3.07 4.53
N PHE A 568 24.67 -2.62 3.32
CA PHE A 568 24.20 -3.46 2.23
C PHE A 568 25.31 -3.59 1.16
N ASP A 569 25.37 -4.74 0.49
CA ASP A 569 26.21 -4.89 -0.70
C ASP A 569 25.55 -4.23 -1.94
N ALA A 570 26.25 -4.27 -3.06
CA ALA A 570 25.76 -3.70 -4.33
C ALA A 570 24.50 -4.42 -4.88
N SER A 571 24.12 -5.57 -4.33
CA SER A 571 22.90 -6.30 -4.66
C SER A 571 21.77 -6.07 -3.65
N GLY A 572 21.97 -5.17 -2.67
CA GLY A 572 20.98 -4.86 -1.62
C GLY A 572 20.89 -5.92 -0.53
N LEU A 573 21.84 -6.85 -0.44
CA LEU A 573 21.89 -7.84 0.64
C LEU A 573 22.68 -7.31 1.84
N PRO A 574 22.25 -7.60 3.08
CA PRO A 574 23.01 -7.20 4.25
C PRO A 574 24.41 -7.80 4.25
N LEU A 575 25.43 -6.95 4.33
CA LEU A 575 26.86 -7.39 4.38
C LEU A 575 27.26 -8.02 5.72
N GLY A 576 26.36 -7.99 6.72
CA GLY A 576 26.69 -8.31 8.10
C GLY A 576 27.45 -7.17 8.79
N GLY A 577 27.64 -7.29 10.12
CA GLY A 577 28.26 -6.23 10.89
C GLY A 577 27.24 -5.22 11.38
N ALA A 578 26.44 -5.59 12.41
CA ALA A 578 25.59 -4.66 13.13
C ALA A 578 26.45 -3.57 13.79
N PRO A 579 26.12 -2.27 13.66
CA PRO A 579 26.79 -1.23 14.42
C PRO A 579 26.54 -1.40 15.93
N GLU A 580 27.49 -0.98 16.76
CA GLU A 580 27.30 -1.00 18.23
C GLU A 580 26.34 0.11 18.68
N GLN A 581 26.35 1.24 17.98
CA GLN A 581 25.50 2.41 18.25
C GLN A 581 25.04 3.04 16.94
N ILE A 582 23.89 3.70 16.97
CA ILE A 582 23.31 4.51 15.90
C ILE A 582 22.94 5.89 16.43
N GLU A 583 23.11 6.90 15.59
CA GLU A 583 22.56 8.22 15.83
C GLU A 583 21.15 8.31 15.27
N VAL A 584 20.21 8.78 16.11
CA VAL A 584 18.80 8.91 15.72
C VAL A 584 18.28 10.31 16.03
N VAL A 585 17.38 10.79 15.17
CA VAL A 585 16.70 12.08 15.33
C VAL A 585 15.20 11.85 15.41
N ASP A 586 14.56 12.40 16.43
CA ASP A 586 13.11 12.32 16.59
C ASP A 586 12.41 13.36 15.71
N GLU A 587 11.73 12.90 14.69
CA GLU A 587 11.02 13.74 13.72
C GLU A 587 9.76 14.42 14.31
N LEU A 588 9.23 13.93 15.43
CA LEU A 588 8.11 14.58 16.15
C LEU A 588 8.59 15.61 17.15
N GLY A 589 9.62 15.25 17.95
CA GLY A 589 10.07 16.06 19.09
C GLY A 589 11.37 16.83 18.84
N GLY A 590 12.08 16.57 17.74
CA GLY A 590 13.35 17.21 17.42
C GLY A 590 14.54 16.76 18.29
N GLY A 591 14.37 15.71 19.11
CA GLY A 591 15.43 15.18 19.97
C GLY A 591 16.49 14.40 19.20
N HIS A 592 17.76 14.52 19.60
CA HIS A 592 18.88 13.74 19.06
C HIS A 592 19.36 12.75 20.11
N PHE A 593 19.53 11.49 19.73
CA PHE A 593 19.94 10.43 20.65
C PHE A 593 21.01 9.53 20.04
N GLN A 594 21.82 8.94 20.94
CA GLN A 594 22.71 7.82 20.61
C GLN A 594 22.09 6.54 21.19
N TRP A 595 21.70 5.63 20.30
CA TRP A 595 21.05 4.38 20.69
C TRP A 595 21.97 3.19 20.43
N ASN A 596 21.96 2.24 21.37
CA ASN A 596 22.56 0.90 21.21
C ASN A 596 21.45 -0.14 21.03
N ASN A 597 21.76 -1.41 21.21
CA ASN A 597 20.80 -2.50 21.12
C ASN A 597 19.76 -2.55 22.27
N ARG A 598 19.89 -1.71 23.31
CA ARG A 598 18.99 -1.65 24.47
C ARG A 598 18.68 -0.22 24.91
N PRO A 599 18.08 0.61 24.04
CA PRO A 599 17.71 1.96 24.45
C PRO A 599 16.52 1.92 25.42
N PHE A 600 16.51 2.89 26.33
CA PHE A 600 15.41 3.16 27.23
C PHE A 600 14.57 4.32 26.71
N VAL A 601 13.24 4.19 26.78
CA VAL A 601 12.30 5.24 26.40
C VAL A 601 11.31 5.53 27.51
N ARG A 602 10.86 6.79 27.56
CA ARG A 602 9.77 7.26 28.42
C ARG A 602 8.83 8.12 27.59
N LEU A 603 7.60 7.67 27.40
CA LEU A 603 6.61 8.30 26.53
C LEU A 603 5.40 8.75 27.35
N ASN A 604 5.14 10.05 27.33
CA ASN A 604 4.00 10.68 28.01
C ASN A 604 2.91 11.01 26.96
N PRO A 605 1.71 10.40 27.05
CA PRO A 605 0.66 10.59 26.05
C PRO A 605 0.14 12.03 25.95
N PHE A 606 0.34 12.85 26.99
CA PHE A 606 -0.09 14.25 27.00
C PHE A 606 0.87 15.21 26.30
N THR A 607 2.13 14.81 26.12
CA THR A 607 3.17 15.66 25.50
C THR A 607 3.79 15.03 24.27
N SER A 608 4.17 13.76 24.34
CA SER A 608 4.78 12.99 23.25
C SER A 608 4.42 11.51 23.39
N PRO A 609 3.34 11.05 22.76
CA PRO A 609 2.93 9.64 22.84
C PRO A 609 3.86 8.70 22.07
N ALA A 610 4.71 9.21 21.22
CA ALA A 610 5.57 8.43 20.35
C ALA A 610 6.90 9.12 20.05
N HIS A 611 7.88 8.33 19.62
CA HIS A 611 9.05 8.78 18.87
C HIS A 611 8.99 8.20 17.45
N ILE A 612 9.27 9.01 16.46
CA ILE A 612 9.52 8.61 15.08
C ILE A 612 10.95 9.02 14.77
N LEU A 613 11.84 8.03 14.73
CA LEU A 613 13.27 8.28 14.74
C LEU A 613 13.88 7.96 13.37
N SER A 614 14.37 8.97 12.68
CA SER A 614 15.22 8.78 11.50
C SER A 614 16.64 8.39 11.94
N VAL A 615 17.23 7.41 11.29
CA VAL A 615 18.62 6.95 11.57
C VAL A 615 19.56 7.71 10.65
N LYS A 616 20.52 8.40 11.25
CA LYS A 616 21.58 9.08 10.49
C LYS A 616 22.56 8.06 9.91
N ALA A 617 22.96 8.28 8.64
CA ALA A 617 23.86 7.39 7.89
C ALA A 617 25.29 7.40 8.46
#